data_f89b42e46d764942c3dc9f7f10dcf6f3
#
_entry.id   f89b42e46d764942c3dc9f7f10dcf6f3
#
_cell.length_a   1.000
_cell.length_b   1.000
_cell.length_c   1.000
_cell.angle_alpha   90.00
_cell.angle_beta   90.00
_cell.angle_gamma   90.00
#
_symmetry.space_group_name_H-M   'P 1'
#
loop_
_entity.id
_entity.type
_entity.pdbx_description
1 polymer ?
#
loop_
_entity_poly.entity_id
_entity_poly.type
_entity_poly.pdbx_seq_one_letter_code
_entity_poly.pdbx_strand_id
1 'polypeptide(L)'
;IATGNKASIFSASAGSKCTRYDVVYGTPKTVLNKIDRFGDKFACVIIDEAHMITPTIKEIIKRIKQRNNNLRVIGMTATPYRMYTGYIYSQDETTGRALNDDLAINPYFASLIYSIKTRELISMGFLTEAHTEATTAHYDADKLELNSRGQFKANEVSSVFENQERLTSLIVQDVMQKAQNRKGVMFFASTVRHAQEIMQSLPSDNAMMLGGDINMDKRTREKLISDFKAQKYKYIVSVGTLTTGFDAPHVDCIAVLRATESASLFQQIIGRGLRLADGKNDCLVLDYAENIKRHDLFIDMFEPTIKTKKQGESECIDVSCPFCGMTNSFALRKNPDKQKIDEQGYFLDLAGNRVLLGFDKKDKPLYMPAHYGRRCNGFVKSPLNDGELWLCEYRWAYKECENCGHENDIAARYCENKQCKHELVDPNEKLNIQHAQANRDSNKPIIERVLFFTVTKRVSKAGNNMLMVDYVTKNTNFRAFFVCDFDKAFVVKRWKMLNESLFGQDVIFQSVHDFMDNYTNQMPITVTYKRNQNTKYIDVLNHNEELIA
;
A
#
# COMPACT_ATOMS: atom_id res chain seq x y z
N ILE A 1 -28.98 19.40 -9.70
CA ILE A 1 -30.30 18.89 -9.24
C ILE A 1 -30.55 19.37 -7.80
N ALA A 2 -29.60 19.20 -6.89
CA ALA A 2 -29.76 19.60 -5.47
C ALA A 2 -29.99 21.11 -5.26
N THR A 3 -29.47 21.97 -6.16
CA THR A 3 -29.62 23.42 -6.08
C THR A 3 -30.79 23.98 -6.91
N GLY A 4 -31.50 23.13 -7.67
CA GLY A 4 -32.54 23.57 -8.63
C GLY A 4 -32.00 24.30 -9.86
N ASN A 5 -30.70 24.53 -9.97
CA ASN A 5 -30.10 25.27 -11.08
C ASN A 5 -29.93 24.38 -12.33
N LYS A 6 -30.14 24.97 -13.51
CA LYS A 6 -29.91 24.30 -14.78
C LYS A 6 -28.42 24.31 -15.12
N ALA A 7 -27.92 23.23 -15.73
CA ALA A 7 -26.56 23.10 -16.21
C ALA A 7 -26.53 22.78 -17.71
N SER A 8 -25.44 23.17 -18.35
CA SER A 8 -25.15 22.82 -19.76
C SER A 8 -24.24 21.60 -19.86
N ILE A 9 -24.37 20.84 -20.95
CA ILE A 9 -23.46 19.75 -21.29
C ILE A 9 -22.66 20.17 -22.52
N PHE A 10 -21.33 20.06 -22.42
CA PHE A 10 -20.39 20.34 -23.51
C PHE A 10 -19.51 19.11 -23.81
N SER A 11 -20.10 18.11 -24.46
CA SER A 11 -19.48 16.82 -24.73
C SER A 11 -19.91 16.29 -26.09
N ALA A 12 -18.94 15.87 -26.90
CA ALA A 12 -19.21 15.23 -28.19
C ALA A 12 -19.90 13.86 -28.01
N SER A 13 -19.50 13.07 -27.02
CA SER A 13 -20.09 11.75 -26.74
C SER A 13 -21.53 11.85 -26.22
N ALA A 14 -21.90 12.95 -25.57
CA ALA A 14 -23.26 13.23 -25.13
C ALA A 14 -24.10 13.96 -26.20
N GLY A 15 -23.56 14.21 -27.40
CA GLY A 15 -24.27 14.87 -28.49
C GLY A 15 -24.61 16.36 -28.24
N SER A 16 -24.09 16.98 -27.18
CA SER A 16 -24.42 18.35 -26.78
C SER A 16 -23.17 19.22 -26.66
N LYS A 17 -23.24 20.44 -27.16
CA LYS A 17 -22.17 21.46 -27.08
C LYS A 17 -22.76 22.79 -26.63
N CYS A 18 -23.51 22.80 -25.54
CA CYS A 18 -24.20 23.97 -24.97
C CYS A 18 -23.31 24.63 -23.89
N THR A 19 -23.30 25.96 -23.86
CA THR A 19 -22.65 26.80 -22.82
C THR A 19 -23.60 27.86 -22.28
N ARG A 20 -24.91 27.60 -22.35
CA ARG A 20 -25.96 28.58 -22.02
C ARG A 20 -26.00 28.95 -20.55
N TYR A 21 -25.84 27.94 -19.67
CA TYR A 21 -25.95 28.10 -18.23
C TYR A 21 -24.59 28.36 -17.58
N ASP A 22 -24.61 28.85 -16.35
CA ASP A 22 -23.40 29.19 -15.59
C ASP A 22 -22.58 27.99 -15.18
N VAL A 23 -23.23 26.83 -15.05
CA VAL A 23 -22.56 25.54 -14.83
C VAL A 23 -22.51 24.76 -16.14
N VAL A 24 -21.29 24.36 -16.54
CA VAL A 24 -21.06 23.59 -17.76
C VAL A 24 -20.25 22.34 -17.44
N TYR A 25 -20.83 21.18 -17.67
CA TYR A 25 -20.11 19.91 -17.63
C TYR A 25 -19.45 19.64 -18.98
N GLY A 26 -18.13 19.65 -19.02
CA GLY A 26 -17.37 19.52 -20.26
C GLY A 26 -16.42 18.33 -20.27
N THR A 27 -16.31 17.65 -21.43
CA THR A 27 -15.22 16.68 -21.63
C THR A 27 -13.97 17.40 -22.14
N PRO A 28 -12.76 17.15 -21.58
CA PRO A 28 -11.57 17.97 -21.82
C PRO A 28 -11.27 18.19 -23.30
N LYS A 29 -11.26 17.14 -24.14
CA LYS A 29 -10.96 17.25 -25.56
C LYS A 29 -11.98 18.10 -26.32
N THR A 30 -13.28 18.01 -25.96
CA THR A 30 -14.33 18.80 -26.60
C THR A 30 -14.23 20.27 -26.21
N VAL A 31 -13.91 20.55 -24.93
CA VAL A 31 -13.71 21.90 -24.42
C VAL A 31 -12.50 22.54 -25.10
N LEU A 32 -11.35 21.86 -25.15
CA LEU A 32 -10.14 22.41 -25.79
C LEU A 32 -10.36 22.77 -27.26
N ASN A 33 -11.06 21.90 -28.01
CA ASN A 33 -11.34 22.14 -29.44
C ASN A 33 -12.25 23.35 -29.70
N LYS A 34 -12.93 23.86 -28.70
CA LYS A 34 -13.83 25.02 -28.79
C LYS A 34 -13.63 26.00 -27.61
N ILE A 35 -12.37 26.14 -27.21
CA ILE A 35 -11.98 26.90 -26.01
C ILE A 35 -12.45 28.37 -26.05
N ASP A 36 -12.62 28.92 -27.25
CA ASP A 36 -13.10 30.30 -27.43
C ASP A 36 -14.51 30.55 -26.90
N ARG A 37 -15.30 29.48 -26.70
CA ARG A 37 -16.62 29.57 -26.06
C ARG A 37 -16.55 29.69 -24.53
N PHE A 38 -15.36 29.50 -23.95
CA PHE A 38 -15.09 29.52 -22.51
C PHE A 38 -14.21 30.74 -22.17
N GLY A 39 -14.66 31.95 -22.50
CA GLY A 39 -13.94 33.18 -22.20
C GLY A 39 -13.97 33.55 -20.71
N ASP A 40 -14.06 34.82 -20.45
CA ASP A 40 -14.13 35.49 -19.14
C ASP A 40 -15.41 35.19 -18.31
N LYS A 41 -16.37 34.52 -18.92
CA LYS A 41 -17.64 34.15 -18.28
C LYS A 41 -17.48 33.27 -17.03
N PHE A 42 -16.47 32.39 -17.00
CA PHE A 42 -16.33 31.39 -15.95
C PHE A 42 -15.31 31.84 -14.91
N ALA A 43 -15.75 31.92 -13.64
CA ALA A 43 -14.91 32.25 -12.49
C ALA A 43 -14.14 31.07 -11.90
N CYS A 44 -14.57 29.84 -12.18
CA CYS A 44 -14.00 28.65 -11.60
C CYS A 44 -13.96 27.48 -12.60
N VAL A 45 -12.89 26.69 -12.53
CA VAL A 45 -12.79 25.36 -13.14
C VAL A 45 -12.70 24.32 -12.04
N ILE A 46 -13.65 23.39 -12.02
CA ILE A 46 -13.67 22.26 -11.10
C ILE A 46 -13.23 21.03 -11.87
N ILE A 47 -12.23 20.31 -11.37
CA ILE A 47 -11.66 19.11 -11.98
C ILE A 47 -12.04 17.93 -11.12
N ASP A 48 -12.89 17.05 -11.64
CA ASP A 48 -13.15 15.75 -11.03
C ASP A 48 -11.99 14.79 -11.35
N GLU A 49 -11.70 13.84 -10.43
CA GLU A 49 -10.55 12.96 -10.49
C GLU A 49 -9.22 13.72 -10.71
N ALA A 50 -9.01 14.77 -9.92
CA ALA A 50 -7.91 15.71 -10.09
C ALA A 50 -6.51 15.05 -10.03
N HIS A 51 -6.38 13.88 -9.44
CA HIS A 51 -5.15 13.08 -9.49
C HIS A 51 -4.76 12.68 -10.93
N MET A 52 -5.73 12.66 -11.86
CA MET A 52 -5.50 12.33 -13.28
C MET A 52 -5.36 13.58 -14.17
N ILE A 53 -4.98 14.75 -13.61
CA ILE A 53 -4.84 15.98 -14.42
C ILE A 53 -3.90 15.76 -15.62
N THR A 54 -4.44 15.92 -16.83
CA THR A 54 -3.76 15.67 -18.10
C THR A 54 -3.16 16.95 -18.69
N PRO A 55 -2.21 16.87 -19.65
CA PRO A 55 -1.73 18.04 -20.40
C PRO A 55 -2.88 18.83 -21.07
N THR A 56 -3.91 18.13 -21.56
CA THR A 56 -5.11 18.76 -22.14
C THR A 56 -5.84 19.65 -21.14
N ILE A 57 -6.03 19.18 -19.91
CA ILE A 57 -6.69 19.96 -18.85
C ILE A 57 -5.83 21.16 -18.46
N LYS A 58 -4.50 20.97 -18.33
CA LYS A 58 -3.56 22.06 -18.04
C LYS A 58 -3.61 23.15 -19.12
N GLU A 59 -3.69 22.76 -20.39
CA GLU A 59 -3.79 23.71 -21.51
C GLU A 59 -5.13 24.47 -21.50
N ILE A 60 -6.25 23.79 -21.19
CA ILE A 60 -7.56 24.45 -21.01
C ILE A 60 -7.46 25.53 -19.93
N ILE A 61 -6.94 25.18 -18.75
CA ILE A 61 -6.80 26.12 -17.63
C ILE A 61 -5.92 27.30 -18.03
N LYS A 62 -4.78 27.05 -18.68
CA LYS A 62 -3.86 28.08 -19.15
C LYS A 62 -4.58 29.08 -20.08
N ARG A 63 -5.34 28.59 -21.06
CA ARG A 63 -6.05 29.44 -22.02
C ARG A 63 -7.18 30.25 -21.39
N ILE A 64 -7.92 29.66 -20.44
CA ILE A 64 -8.97 30.39 -19.73
C ILE A 64 -8.33 31.41 -18.78
N LYS A 65 -7.22 31.11 -18.09
CA LYS A 65 -6.49 32.06 -17.23
C LYS A 65 -5.95 33.26 -18.01
N GLN A 66 -5.55 33.08 -19.25
CA GLN A 66 -5.11 34.22 -20.13
C GLN A 66 -6.23 35.24 -20.36
N ARG A 67 -7.49 34.86 -20.27
CA ARG A 67 -8.67 35.73 -20.45
C ARG A 67 -9.29 36.17 -19.13
N ASN A 68 -9.11 35.38 -18.06
CA ASN A 68 -9.59 35.67 -16.72
C ASN A 68 -8.51 35.33 -15.67
N ASN A 69 -7.74 36.36 -15.28
CA ASN A 69 -6.66 36.21 -14.29
C ASN A 69 -7.17 35.78 -12.89
N ASN A 70 -8.44 36.02 -12.58
CA ASN A 70 -9.06 35.65 -11.31
C ASN A 70 -9.65 34.25 -11.32
N LEU A 71 -9.42 33.45 -12.37
CA LEU A 71 -9.91 32.09 -12.48
C LEU A 71 -9.42 31.24 -11.31
N ARG A 72 -10.35 30.68 -10.55
CA ARG A 72 -10.07 29.68 -9.51
C ARG A 72 -10.04 28.28 -10.12
N VAL A 73 -9.13 27.44 -9.64
CA VAL A 73 -9.01 26.04 -10.08
C VAL A 73 -9.13 25.14 -8.86
N ILE A 74 -10.17 24.32 -8.82
CA ILE A 74 -10.45 23.41 -7.72
C ILE A 74 -10.33 21.98 -8.24
N GLY A 75 -9.52 21.16 -7.57
CA GLY A 75 -9.41 19.73 -7.81
C GLY A 75 -10.21 18.95 -6.78
N MET A 76 -11.00 17.98 -7.22
CA MET A 76 -11.68 17.02 -6.36
C MET A 76 -11.16 15.63 -6.67
N THR A 77 -10.82 14.85 -5.66
CA THR A 77 -10.38 13.46 -5.82
C THR A 77 -10.44 12.72 -4.50
N ALA A 78 -10.76 11.44 -4.54
CA ALA A 78 -10.66 10.54 -3.39
C ALA A 78 -9.20 10.15 -3.07
N THR A 79 -8.28 10.31 -4.04
CA THR A 79 -6.89 9.87 -3.95
C THR A 79 -5.96 11.01 -4.39
N PRO A 80 -5.62 11.98 -3.51
CA PRO A 80 -4.89 13.20 -3.87
C PRO A 80 -3.38 12.94 -4.07
N TYR A 81 -3.00 11.79 -4.63
CA TYR A 81 -1.62 11.37 -4.85
C TYR A 81 -1.48 10.55 -6.14
N ARG A 82 -0.24 10.42 -6.61
CA ARG A 82 0.16 9.60 -7.75
C ARG A 82 1.34 8.73 -7.39
N MET A 83 1.44 7.59 -8.07
CA MET A 83 2.62 6.75 -7.97
C MET A 83 3.89 7.54 -8.38
N TYR A 84 4.97 7.37 -7.64
CA TYR A 84 6.30 7.98 -7.83
C TYR A 84 6.41 9.48 -7.66
N THR A 85 5.35 10.26 -7.89
CA THR A 85 5.38 11.72 -7.72
C THR A 85 4.77 12.20 -6.41
N GLY A 86 4.10 11.32 -5.67
CA GLY A 86 3.51 11.65 -4.37
C GLY A 86 2.25 12.48 -4.47
N TYR A 87 2.01 13.34 -3.49
CA TYR A 87 0.82 14.18 -3.43
C TYR A 87 0.79 15.19 -4.59
N ILE A 88 -0.43 15.53 -5.04
CA ILE A 88 -0.66 16.46 -6.15
C ILE A 88 -0.72 17.92 -5.71
N TYR A 89 -0.43 18.22 -4.44
CA TYR A 89 -0.46 19.55 -3.83
C TYR A 89 0.81 19.83 -3.03
N SER A 90 1.15 21.12 -2.84
CA SER A 90 2.38 21.56 -2.15
C SER A 90 2.21 21.77 -0.66
N GLN A 91 1.02 22.19 -0.22
CA GLN A 91 0.73 22.53 1.16
C GLN A 91 -0.58 21.87 1.60
N ASP A 92 -0.60 21.35 2.80
CA ASP A 92 -1.79 20.84 3.47
C ASP A 92 -2.29 21.87 4.47
N GLU A 93 -3.33 22.60 4.11
CA GLU A 93 -3.90 23.64 4.97
C GLU A 93 -4.67 23.06 6.16
N THR A 94 -5.09 21.80 6.08
CA THR A 94 -5.79 21.12 7.19
C THR A 94 -4.84 20.83 8.36
N THR A 95 -3.55 20.64 8.06
CA THR A 95 -2.49 20.40 9.04
C THR A 95 -1.49 21.55 9.17
N GLY A 96 -1.59 22.56 8.31
CA GLY A 96 -0.64 23.69 8.21
C GLY A 96 0.75 23.29 7.70
N ARG A 97 0.91 22.11 7.08
CA ARG A 97 2.20 21.53 6.70
C ARG A 97 2.50 21.73 5.23
N ALA A 98 3.67 22.30 4.93
CA ALA A 98 4.26 22.25 3.59
C ALA A 98 4.86 20.86 3.32
N LEU A 99 4.65 20.35 2.11
CA LEU A 99 5.18 19.06 1.68
C LEU A 99 6.57 19.24 1.06
N ASN A 100 7.47 18.35 1.39
CA ASN A 100 8.81 18.27 0.80
C ASN A 100 8.83 17.29 -0.40
N ASP A 101 9.95 17.23 -1.11
CA ASP A 101 10.14 16.36 -2.27
C ASP A 101 9.98 14.85 -1.96
N ASP A 102 10.10 14.44 -0.68
CA ASP A 102 9.86 13.04 -0.28
C ASP A 102 8.38 12.68 -0.31
N LEU A 103 7.49 13.69 -0.32
CA LEU A 103 6.04 13.52 -0.30
C LEU A 103 5.36 14.03 -1.57
N ALA A 104 5.93 15.05 -2.26
CA ALA A 104 5.34 15.63 -3.47
C ALA A 104 6.44 16.16 -4.41
N ILE A 105 6.51 15.62 -5.63
CA ILE A 105 7.43 16.08 -6.68
C ILE A 105 6.64 16.89 -7.71
N ASN A 106 6.97 18.19 -7.86
CA ASN A 106 6.33 19.11 -8.81
C ASN A 106 4.79 19.02 -8.79
N PRO A 107 4.13 19.18 -7.63
CA PRO A 107 2.69 19.11 -7.52
C PRO A 107 2.01 20.22 -8.33
N TYR A 108 0.84 19.92 -8.88
CA TYR A 108 0.12 20.91 -9.71
C TYR A 108 -0.70 21.91 -8.89
N PHE A 109 -1.31 21.45 -7.78
CA PHE A 109 -2.13 22.29 -6.92
C PHE A 109 -1.28 22.94 -5.83
N ALA A 110 -1.62 24.16 -5.46
CA ALA A 110 -0.92 24.87 -4.40
C ALA A 110 -1.22 24.25 -3.03
N SER A 111 -2.49 23.98 -2.73
CA SER A 111 -2.85 23.49 -1.41
C SER A 111 -4.01 22.49 -1.42
N LEU A 112 -4.02 21.63 -0.39
CA LEU A 112 -5.17 20.84 0.03
C LEU A 112 -5.96 21.67 1.05
N ILE A 113 -7.16 22.13 0.65
CA ILE A 113 -8.01 22.99 1.49
C ILE A 113 -8.98 22.21 2.38
N TYR A 114 -9.32 20.98 1.98
CA TYR A 114 -10.21 20.11 2.73
C TYR A 114 -9.92 18.64 2.42
N SER A 115 -9.95 17.80 3.43
CA SER A 115 -9.84 16.36 3.30
C SER A 115 -10.74 15.68 4.34
N ILE A 116 -11.42 14.62 3.91
CA ILE A 116 -12.15 13.70 4.78
C ILE A 116 -11.71 12.28 4.46
N LYS A 117 -11.36 11.53 5.50
CA LYS A 117 -10.85 10.16 5.34
C LYS A 117 -11.97 9.17 5.13
N THR A 118 -11.70 8.09 4.40
CA THR A 118 -12.66 7.00 4.18
C THR A 118 -13.16 6.42 5.52
N ARG A 119 -12.27 6.23 6.50
CA ARG A 119 -12.64 5.75 7.84
C ARG A 119 -13.59 6.71 8.57
N GLU A 120 -13.39 8.00 8.40
CA GLU A 120 -14.28 9.02 8.96
C GLU A 120 -15.66 8.97 8.31
N LEU A 121 -15.74 8.85 6.99
CA LEU A 121 -17.01 8.66 6.26
C LEU A 121 -17.74 7.39 6.70
N ILE A 122 -17.02 6.31 6.97
CA ILE A 122 -17.58 5.06 7.50
C ILE A 122 -18.13 5.32 8.92
N SER A 123 -17.36 5.96 9.81
CA SER A 123 -17.79 6.25 11.17
C SER A 123 -18.99 7.18 11.25
N MET A 124 -19.14 8.08 10.27
CA MET A 124 -20.29 8.98 10.13
C MET A 124 -21.50 8.30 9.46
N GLY A 125 -21.36 7.06 8.99
CA GLY A 125 -22.43 6.32 8.33
C GLY A 125 -22.73 6.77 6.89
N PHE A 126 -21.78 7.40 6.19
CA PHE A 126 -21.88 7.73 4.76
C PHE A 126 -21.36 6.63 3.84
N LEU A 127 -20.54 5.72 4.38
CA LEU A 127 -20.03 4.54 3.68
C LEU A 127 -20.20 3.32 4.60
N THR A 128 -20.27 2.11 4.00
CA THR A 128 -20.26 0.85 4.75
C THR A 128 -18.84 0.44 5.11
N GLU A 129 -18.68 -0.36 6.16
CA GLU A 129 -17.42 -1.03 6.49
C GLU A 129 -16.97 -1.93 5.33
N ALA A 130 -15.65 -2.05 5.16
CA ALA A 130 -15.05 -3.05 4.30
C ALA A 130 -14.15 -3.98 5.10
N HIS A 131 -14.18 -5.25 4.80
CA HIS A 131 -13.25 -6.23 5.37
C HIS A 131 -12.72 -7.16 4.28
N THR A 132 -11.58 -7.77 4.55
CA THR A 132 -10.96 -8.74 3.66
C THR A 132 -10.91 -10.11 4.32
N GLU A 133 -10.97 -11.16 3.50
CA GLU A 133 -10.75 -12.52 3.93
C GLU A 133 -9.57 -13.13 3.17
N ALA A 134 -8.93 -14.12 3.79
CA ALA A 134 -7.87 -14.87 3.13
C ALA A 134 -8.42 -15.63 1.91
N THR A 135 -7.64 -15.63 0.84
CA THR A 135 -7.96 -16.35 -0.38
C THR A 135 -7.27 -17.72 -0.40
N THR A 136 -7.94 -18.73 -0.95
CA THR A 136 -7.40 -20.11 -1.04
C THR A 136 -6.38 -20.28 -2.18
N ALA A 137 -6.45 -19.39 -3.18
CA ALA A 137 -5.57 -19.35 -4.33
C ALA A 137 -5.34 -17.90 -4.76
N HIS A 138 -4.29 -17.62 -5.52
CA HIS A 138 -4.01 -16.29 -6.08
C HIS A 138 -3.18 -16.41 -7.35
N TYR A 139 -3.23 -15.37 -8.19
CA TYR A 139 -2.35 -15.26 -9.35
C TYR A 139 -0.95 -14.82 -8.93
N ASP A 140 0.08 -15.35 -9.59
CA ASP A 140 1.48 -14.96 -9.36
C ASP A 140 1.78 -13.60 -10.01
N ALA A 141 1.23 -12.56 -9.42
CA ALA A 141 1.36 -11.19 -9.93
C ALA A 141 2.70 -10.52 -9.58
N ASP A 142 3.57 -11.15 -8.80
CA ASP A 142 4.89 -10.61 -8.45
C ASP A 142 5.81 -10.49 -9.68
N LYS A 143 5.52 -11.24 -10.76
CA LYS A 143 6.24 -11.17 -12.04
C LYS A 143 5.95 -9.93 -12.88
N LEU A 144 4.92 -9.15 -12.52
CA LEU A 144 4.52 -7.98 -13.28
C LEU A 144 5.41 -6.78 -12.96
N GLU A 145 6.02 -6.21 -13.99
CA GLU A 145 6.83 -5.01 -13.89
C GLU A 145 6.15 -3.82 -14.57
N LEU A 146 6.27 -2.65 -13.95
CA LEU A 146 5.79 -1.41 -14.55
C LEU A 146 6.81 -0.86 -15.55
N ASN A 147 6.33 -0.50 -16.74
CA ASN A 147 7.11 0.21 -17.72
C ASN A 147 7.34 1.69 -17.31
N SER A 148 8.11 2.44 -18.10
CA SER A 148 8.39 3.87 -17.85
C SER A 148 7.14 4.77 -17.80
N ARG A 149 5.99 4.28 -18.29
CA ARG A 149 4.69 4.98 -18.25
C ARG A 149 3.85 4.60 -17.03
N GLY A 150 4.36 3.73 -16.14
CA GLY A 150 3.63 3.24 -14.97
C GLY A 150 2.52 2.24 -15.29
N GLN A 151 2.64 1.51 -16.39
CA GLN A 151 1.69 0.47 -16.82
C GLN A 151 2.40 -0.89 -16.88
N PHE A 152 1.69 -1.96 -16.61
CA PHE A 152 2.20 -3.31 -16.84
C PHE A 152 2.35 -3.61 -18.32
N LYS A 153 3.32 -4.44 -18.66
CA LYS A 153 3.52 -4.92 -20.03
C LYS A 153 2.42 -5.93 -20.39
N ALA A 154 1.77 -5.73 -21.53
CA ALA A 154 0.61 -6.55 -21.94
C ALA A 154 0.92 -8.06 -22.02
N ASN A 155 2.12 -8.43 -22.50
CA ASN A 155 2.55 -9.83 -22.56
C ASN A 155 2.73 -10.47 -21.18
N GLU A 156 3.21 -9.72 -20.19
CA GLU A 156 3.32 -10.19 -18.80
C GLU A 156 1.94 -10.37 -18.17
N VAL A 157 1.02 -9.40 -18.38
CA VAL A 157 -0.37 -9.50 -17.94
C VAL A 157 -1.04 -10.73 -18.52
N SER A 158 -0.91 -10.96 -19.83
CA SER A 158 -1.47 -12.15 -20.47
C SER A 158 -0.88 -13.44 -19.91
N SER A 159 0.44 -13.50 -19.66
CA SER A 159 1.08 -14.70 -19.13
C SER A 159 0.64 -15.04 -17.69
N VAL A 160 0.29 -14.05 -16.89
CA VAL A 160 -0.13 -14.24 -15.50
C VAL A 160 -1.62 -14.58 -15.39
N PHE A 161 -2.48 -13.95 -16.20
CA PHE A 161 -3.93 -14.00 -16.00
C PHE A 161 -4.69 -14.77 -17.07
N GLU A 162 -4.10 -15.05 -18.24
CA GLU A 162 -4.76 -15.77 -19.32
C GLU A 162 -4.30 -17.24 -19.38
N ASN A 163 -5.13 -18.11 -19.94
CA ASN A 163 -4.90 -19.56 -20.03
C ASN A 163 -4.67 -20.22 -18.65
N GLN A 164 -5.33 -19.70 -17.63
CA GLN A 164 -5.29 -20.19 -16.25
C GLN A 164 -6.63 -20.82 -15.84
N GLU A 165 -7.35 -21.42 -16.76
CA GLU A 165 -8.74 -21.89 -16.59
C GLU A 165 -8.98 -22.66 -15.30
N ARG A 166 -8.06 -23.57 -14.92
CA ARG A 166 -8.16 -24.34 -13.67
C ARG A 166 -8.03 -23.44 -12.44
N LEU A 167 -7.04 -22.52 -12.44
CA LEU A 167 -6.82 -21.60 -11.33
C LEU A 167 -7.97 -20.59 -11.25
N THR A 168 -8.38 -20.03 -12.37
CA THR A 168 -9.51 -19.10 -12.48
C THR A 168 -10.79 -19.75 -11.95
N SER A 169 -11.06 -21.01 -12.32
CA SER A 169 -12.22 -21.75 -11.82
C SER A 169 -12.18 -21.96 -10.29
N LEU A 170 -11.03 -22.33 -9.73
CA LEU A 170 -10.87 -22.46 -8.27
C LEU A 170 -11.12 -21.12 -7.55
N ILE A 171 -10.59 -20.02 -8.09
CA ILE A 171 -10.79 -18.67 -7.54
C ILE A 171 -12.28 -18.28 -7.61
N VAL A 172 -12.95 -18.50 -8.74
CA VAL A 172 -14.38 -18.18 -8.88
C VAL A 172 -15.22 -18.99 -7.90
N GLN A 173 -14.91 -20.28 -7.69
CA GLN A 173 -15.58 -21.12 -6.69
C GLN A 173 -15.38 -20.58 -5.26
N ASP A 174 -14.17 -20.17 -4.89
CA ASP A 174 -13.89 -19.56 -3.60
C ASP A 174 -14.70 -18.27 -3.40
N VAL A 175 -14.75 -17.39 -4.43
CA VAL A 175 -15.60 -16.18 -4.40
C VAL A 175 -17.07 -16.55 -4.22
N MET A 176 -17.58 -17.50 -4.99
CA MET A 176 -19.00 -17.90 -4.91
C MET A 176 -19.35 -18.45 -3.53
N GLN A 177 -18.47 -19.23 -2.92
CA GLN A 177 -18.66 -19.77 -1.57
C GLN A 177 -18.68 -18.63 -0.53
N LYS A 178 -17.68 -17.73 -0.53
CA LYS A 178 -17.60 -16.61 0.41
C LYS A 178 -18.71 -15.58 0.20
N ALA A 179 -19.13 -15.40 -1.06
CA ALA A 179 -20.20 -14.48 -1.42
C ALA A 179 -21.60 -15.11 -1.41
N GLN A 180 -21.80 -16.30 -0.81
CA GLN A 180 -23.09 -17.01 -0.85
C GLN A 180 -24.25 -16.11 -0.39
N ASN A 181 -24.06 -15.37 0.69
CA ASN A 181 -25.06 -14.49 1.30
C ASN A 181 -24.95 -13.03 0.84
N ARG A 182 -24.16 -12.73 -0.21
CA ARG A 182 -24.01 -11.38 -0.76
C ARG A 182 -25.04 -11.10 -1.84
N LYS A 183 -25.47 -9.83 -1.93
CA LYS A 183 -26.50 -9.39 -2.91
C LYS A 183 -25.92 -9.11 -4.29
N GLY A 184 -24.73 -8.51 -4.35
CA GLY A 184 -24.08 -8.15 -5.60
C GLY A 184 -22.56 -8.33 -5.54
N VAL A 185 -22.01 -9.07 -6.50
CA VAL A 185 -20.58 -9.40 -6.58
C VAL A 185 -19.98 -8.80 -7.85
N MET A 186 -18.94 -7.97 -7.69
CA MET A 186 -18.17 -7.43 -8.80
C MET A 186 -16.81 -8.12 -8.92
N PHE A 187 -16.55 -8.74 -10.06
CA PHE A 187 -15.24 -9.24 -10.45
C PHE A 187 -14.50 -8.23 -11.31
N PHE A 188 -13.26 -7.93 -10.97
CA PHE A 188 -12.36 -7.09 -11.75
C PHE A 188 -11.31 -7.96 -12.42
N ALA A 189 -11.43 -8.14 -13.74
CA ALA A 189 -10.53 -8.94 -14.56
C ALA A 189 -9.43 -8.09 -15.20
N SER A 190 -8.29 -8.71 -15.54
CA SER A 190 -7.14 -8.06 -16.16
C SER A 190 -7.36 -7.79 -17.66
N THR A 191 -7.90 -8.78 -18.38
CA THR A 191 -8.12 -8.74 -19.83
C THR A 191 -9.50 -9.28 -20.21
N VAL A 192 -9.91 -9.05 -21.44
CA VAL A 192 -11.20 -9.59 -21.96
C VAL A 192 -11.19 -11.12 -21.95
N ARG A 193 -10.06 -11.75 -22.32
CA ARG A 193 -9.92 -13.21 -22.30
C ARG A 193 -10.02 -13.75 -20.88
N HIS A 194 -9.34 -13.14 -19.93
CA HIS A 194 -9.45 -13.51 -18.52
C HIS A 194 -10.91 -13.36 -18.01
N ALA A 195 -11.61 -12.30 -18.40
CA ALA A 195 -13.03 -12.13 -18.05
C ALA A 195 -13.92 -13.22 -18.64
N GLN A 196 -13.62 -13.71 -19.84
CA GLN A 196 -14.31 -14.84 -20.46
C GLN A 196 -14.08 -16.14 -19.67
N GLU A 197 -12.86 -16.41 -19.21
CA GLU A 197 -12.54 -17.56 -18.34
C GLU A 197 -13.33 -17.49 -17.01
N ILE A 198 -13.45 -16.29 -16.41
CA ILE A 198 -14.28 -16.07 -15.22
C ILE A 198 -15.76 -16.36 -15.53
N MET A 199 -16.28 -15.85 -16.64
CA MET A 199 -17.68 -16.06 -17.05
C MET A 199 -18.02 -17.53 -17.28
N GLN A 200 -17.10 -18.33 -17.82
CA GLN A 200 -17.27 -19.78 -18.01
C GLN A 200 -17.45 -20.53 -16.68
N SER A 201 -16.93 -19.99 -15.59
CA SER A 201 -17.01 -20.58 -14.24
C SER A 201 -18.20 -20.08 -13.42
N LEU A 202 -18.93 -19.07 -13.91
CA LEU A 202 -20.11 -18.50 -13.25
C LEU A 202 -21.42 -19.05 -13.81
N PRO A 203 -22.53 -19.07 -13.04
CA PRO A 203 -23.85 -19.42 -13.54
C PRO A 203 -24.27 -18.44 -14.66
N SER A 204 -24.54 -18.97 -15.87
CA SER A 204 -24.80 -18.18 -17.08
C SER A 204 -26.06 -17.31 -17.00
N ASP A 205 -27.03 -17.71 -16.20
CA ASP A 205 -28.31 -17.02 -15.96
C ASP A 205 -28.23 -15.91 -14.91
N ASN A 206 -27.14 -15.88 -14.14
CA ASN A 206 -26.94 -14.97 -13.00
C ASN A 206 -25.66 -14.12 -13.09
N ALA A 207 -25.00 -14.13 -14.25
CA ALA A 207 -23.75 -13.40 -14.46
C ALA A 207 -23.78 -12.59 -15.76
N MET A 208 -23.10 -11.45 -15.75
CA MET A 208 -22.92 -10.61 -16.92
C MET A 208 -21.51 -10.05 -17.03
N MET A 209 -21.06 -9.68 -18.22
CA MET A 209 -19.75 -9.13 -18.48
C MET A 209 -19.84 -7.75 -19.14
N LEU A 210 -19.02 -6.81 -18.65
CA LEU A 210 -18.85 -5.46 -19.21
C LEU A 210 -17.38 -5.14 -19.41
N GLY A 211 -17.00 -4.66 -20.60
CA GLY A 211 -15.64 -4.23 -20.90
C GLY A 211 -15.62 -3.11 -21.94
N GLY A 212 -14.55 -2.28 -21.95
CA GLY A 212 -14.37 -1.20 -22.93
C GLY A 212 -14.08 -1.71 -24.34
N ASP A 213 -13.39 -2.84 -24.42
CA ASP A 213 -12.97 -3.47 -25.69
C ASP A 213 -13.94 -4.57 -26.19
N ILE A 214 -15.05 -4.74 -25.48
CA ILE A 214 -16.11 -5.65 -25.93
C ILE A 214 -16.95 -4.91 -26.96
N ASN A 215 -17.03 -5.46 -28.16
CA ASN A 215 -17.83 -4.90 -29.25
C ASN A 215 -19.33 -5.03 -28.94
N MET A 216 -19.83 -4.10 -28.13
CA MET A 216 -21.20 -4.05 -27.64
C MET A 216 -21.78 -2.68 -27.96
N ASP A 217 -22.97 -2.68 -28.58
CA ASP A 217 -23.67 -1.43 -28.84
C ASP A 217 -24.09 -0.72 -27.53
N LYS A 218 -24.23 0.59 -27.62
CA LYS A 218 -24.55 1.45 -26.46
C LYS A 218 -25.86 1.04 -25.77
N ARG A 219 -26.86 0.65 -26.53
CA ARG A 219 -28.20 0.29 -26.02
C ARG A 219 -28.18 -1.00 -25.21
N THR A 220 -27.48 -2.01 -25.71
CA THR A 220 -27.26 -3.29 -25.03
C THR A 220 -26.48 -3.07 -23.74
N ARG A 221 -25.43 -2.24 -23.78
CA ARG A 221 -24.64 -1.88 -22.57
C ARG A 221 -25.50 -1.19 -21.50
N GLU A 222 -26.30 -0.20 -21.89
CA GLU A 222 -27.20 0.52 -20.97
C GLU A 222 -28.26 -0.42 -20.37
N LYS A 223 -28.78 -1.34 -21.16
CA LYS A 223 -29.73 -2.36 -20.69
C LYS A 223 -29.09 -3.28 -19.65
N LEU A 224 -27.91 -3.83 -19.91
CA LEU A 224 -27.19 -4.72 -18.99
C LEU A 224 -26.90 -4.00 -17.67
N ILE A 225 -26.45 -2.75 -17.72
CA ILE A 225 -26.21 -1.91 -16.52
C ILE A 225 -27.51 -1.73 -15.74
N SER A 226 -28.63 -1.44 -16.42
CA SER A 226 -29.94 -1.31 -15.79
C SER A 226 -30.42 -2.61 -15.15
N ASP A 227 -30.23 -3.74 -15.83
CA ASP A 227 -30.62 -5.06 -15.34
C ASP A 227 -29.77 -5.47 -14.11
N PHE A 228 -28.48 -5.15 -14.07
CA PHE A 228 -27.65 -5.38 -12.89
C PHE A 228 -28.08 -4.49 -11.71
N LYS A 229 -28.35 -3.21 -11.96
CA LYS A 229 -28.88 -2.31 -10.92
C LYS A 229 -30.24 -2.76 -10.37
N ALA A 230 -31.04 -3.38 -11.20
CA ALA A 230 -32.31 -4.00 -10.81
C ALA A 230 -32.12 -5.38 -10.15
N GLN A 231 -30.86 -5.80 -9.87
CA GLN A 231 -30.49 -7.07 -9.23
C GLN A 231 -31.01 -8.32 -9.96
N LYS A 232 -31.15 -8.24 -11.29
CA LYS A 232 -31.46 -9.41 -12.14
C LYS A 232 -30.28 -10.36 -12.27
N TYR A 233 -29.05 -9.84 -12.07
CA TYR A 233 -27.80 -10.59 -12.06
C TYR A 233 -27.10 -10.34 -10.74
N LYS A 234 -26.62 -11.40 -10.10
CA LYS A 234 -25.80 -11.31 -8.89
C LYS A 234 -24.33 -10.95 -9.21
N TYR A 235 -23.81 -11.49 -10.33
CA TYR A 235 -22.41 -11.38 -10.67
C TYR A 235 -22.20 -10.46 -11.87
N ILE A 236 -21.25 -9.53 -11.74
CA ILE A 236 -20.77 -8.72 -12.86
C ILE A 236 -19.26 -8.84 -13.00
N VAL A 237 -18.79 -9.17 -14.20
CA VAL A 237 -17.36 -9.22 -14.55
C VAL A 237 -16.99 -7.98 -15.34
N SER A 238 -16.00 -7.23 -14.85
CA SER A 238 -15.57 -5.95 -15.42
C SER A 238 -14.14 -6.00 -15.92
N VAL A 239 -13.92 -5.46 -17.13
CA VAL A 239 -12.58 -5.20 -17.70
C VAL A 239 -12.43 -3.70 -17.94
N GLY A 240 -11.63 -3.02 -17.11
CA GLY A 240 -11.20 -1.64 -17.32
C GLY A 240 -12.26 -0.53 -17.27
N THR A 241 -13.55 -0.84 -17.18
CA THR A 241 -14.63 0.13 -17.44
C THR A 241 -15.46 0.57 -16.24
N LEU A 242 -15.50 -0.22 -15.18
CA LEU A 242 -16.34 0.09 -14.01
C LEU A 242 -15.58 0.74 -12.85
N THR A 243 -14.34 1.15 -13.07
CA THR A 243 -13.53 1.84 -12.08
C THR A 243 -13.96 3.30 -11.86
N THR A 244 -14.60 3.93 -12.85
CA THR A 244 -15.10 5.31 -12.77
C THR A 244 -16.58 5.40 -13.15
N GLY A 245 -17.37 6.21 -12.43
CA GLY A 245 -18.74 6.59 -12.81
C GLY A 245 -19.82 5.50 -12.71
N PHE A 246 -19.49 4.24 -12.40
CA PHE A 246 -20.49 3.19 -12.22
C PHE A 246 -21.09 3.22 -10.80
N ASP A 247 -22.40 3.24 -10.72
CA ASP A 247 -23.13 3.31 -9.46
C ASP A 247 -24.10 2.13 -9.31
N ALA A 248 -23.77 1.22 -8.37
CA ALA A 248 -24.58 0.05 -8.01
C ALA A 248 -24.44 -0.19 -6.49
N PRO A 249 -25.22 0.52 -5.65
CA PRO A 249 -25.05 0.51 -4.20
C PRO A 249 -25.24 -0.86 -3.55
N HIS A 250 -26.04 -1.76 -4.16
CA HIS A 250 -26.29 -3.12 -3.67
C HIS A 250 -25.08 -4.04 -3.72
N VAL A 251 -24.00 -3.64 -4.42
CA VAL A 251 -22.75 -4.42 -4.48
C VAL A 251 -22.11 -4.44 -3.09
N ASP A 252 -21.98 -5.64 -2.51
CA ASP A 252 -21.48 -5.90 -1.17
C ASP A 252 -20.34 -6.95 -1.16
N CYS A 253 -19.84 -7.34 -2.35
CA CYS A 253 -18.63 -8.12 -2.52
C CYS A 253 -17.83 -7.64 -3.74
N ILE A 254 -16.53 -7.38 -3.54
CA ILE A 254 -15.57 -6.99 -4.56
C ILE A 254 -14.49 -8.06 -4.68
N ALA A 255 -14.43 -8.75 -5.81
CA ALA A 255 -13.39 -9.73 -6.11
C ALA A 255 -12.38 -9.14 -7.11
N VAL A 256 -11.15 -8.90 -6.66
CA VAL A 256 -10.09 -8.29 -7.47
C VAL A 256 -9.18 -9.38 -8.00
N LEU A 257 -9.42 -9.77 -9.26
CA LEU A 257 -8.68 -10.79 -9.99
C LEU A 257 -7.66 -10.16 -10.97
N ARG A 258 -7.30 -8.92 -10.75
CA ARG A 258 -6.29 -8.22 -11.54
C ARG A 258 -5.26 -7.54 -10.64
N ALA A 259 -4.02 -7.46 -11.10
CA ALA A 259 -3.06 -6.55 -10.50
C ALA A 259 -3.42 -5.10 -10.88
N THR A 260 -3.29 -4.19 -9.93
CA THR A 260 -3.49 -2.76 -10.15
C THR A 260 -2.14 -2.04 -10.22
N GLU A 261 -2.05 -1.05 -11.10
CA GLU A 261 -0.83 -0.27 -11.31
C GLU A 261 -0.58 0.71 -10.14
N SER A 262 -1.62 1.06 -9.39
CA SER A 262 -1.52 2.01 -8.29
C SER A 262 -2.49 1.70 -7.15
N ALA A 263 -2.13 2.12 -5.93
CA ALA A 263 -3.01 2.08 -4.77
C ALA A 263 -4.32 2.87 -5.01
N SER A 264 -4.23 4.02 -5.72
CA SER A 264 -5.39 4.82 -6.10
C SER A 264 -6.41 4.02 -6.91
N LEU A 265 -5.95 3.26 -7.91
CA LEU A 265 -6.84 2.41 -8.71
C LEU A 265 -7.47 1.30 -7.86
N PHE A 266 -6.71 0.67 -6.98
CA PHE A 266 -7.22 -0.34 -6.07
C PHE A 266 -8.29 0.23 -5.14
N GLN A 267 -8.05 1.41 -4.56
CA GLN A 267 -9.02 2.10 -3.70
C GLN A 267 -10.29 2.51 -4.45
N GLN A 268 -10.19 2.95 -5.70
CA GLN A 268 -11.36 3.22 -6.54
C GLN A 268 -12.20 1.96 -6.80
N ILE A 269 -11.55 0.81 -6.99
CA ILE A 269 -12.21 -0.49 -7.12
C ILE A 269 -12.98 -0.82 -5.84
N ILE A 270 -12.31 -0.77 -4.68
CA ILE A 270 -12.94 -1.06 -3.38
C ILE A 270 -14.10 -0.09 -3.11
N GLY A 271 -13.92 1.18 -3.42
CA GLY A 271 -14.91 2.24 -3.22
C GLY A 271 -16.26 1.97 -3.91
N ARG A 272 -16.30 1.10 -4.93
CA ARG A 272 -17.57 0.67 -5.56
C ARG A 272 -18.44 -0.14 -4.60
N GLY A 273 -17.83 -0.89 -3.71
CA GLY A 273 -18.51 -1.70 -2.70
C GLY A 273 -18.83 -0.96 -1.40
N LEU A 274 -18.37 0.28 -1.19
CA LEU A 274 -18.60 0.98 0.08
C LEU A 274 -19.89 1.79 0.14
N ARG A 275 -20.61 1.93 -0.96
CA ARG A 275 -21.82 2.73 -1.00
C ARG A 275 -22.92 2.11 -0.16
N LEU A 276 -23.69 2.98 0.49
CA LEU A 276 -24.83 2.57 1.31
C LEU A 276 -25.96 2.01 0.44
N ALA A 277 -26.58 0.94 0.91
CA ALA A 277 -27.82 0.40 0.35
C ALA A 277 -28.65 -0.22 1.48
N ASP A 278 -29.96 -0.31 1.27
CA ASP A 278 -30.87 -0.91 2.25
C ASP A 278 -30.50 -2.38 2.52
N GLY A 279 -30.36 -2.68 3.81
CA GLY A 279 -29.98 -4.01 4.29
C GLY A 279 -28.57 -4.46 3.89
N LYS A 280 -27.66 -3.52 3.62
CA LYS A 280 -26.23 -3.76 3.44
C LYS A 280 -25.48 -3.31 4.69
N ASN A 281 -24.79 -4.24 5.34
CA ASN A 281 -24.05 -3.99 6.57
C ASN A 281 -22.57 -3.69 6.31
N ASP A 282 -21.96 -4.38 5.34
CA ASP A 282 -20.54 -4.31 5.02
C ASP A 282 -20.26 -4.59 3.54
N CYS A 283 -18.99 -4.55 3.16
CA CYS A 283 -18.47 -4.99 1.86
C CYS A 283 -17.30 -5.95 2.05
N LEU A 284 -17.43 -7.15 1.50
CA LEU A 284 -16.34 -8.13 1.45
C LEU A 284 -15.41 -7.81 0.27
N VAL A 285 -14.11 -7.67 0.54
CA VAL A 285 -13.06 -7.45 -0.47
C VAL A 285 -12.17 -8.67 -0.54
N LEU A 286 -12.12 -9.30 -1.70
CA LEU A 286 -11.29 -10.49 -1.98
C LEU A 286 -10.22 -10.14 -3.00
N ASP A 287 -8.95 -10.18 -2.61
CA ASP A 287 -7.80 -9.80 -3.44
C ASP A 287 -7.02 -11.04 -3.89
N TYR A 288 -7.25 -11.47 -5.12
CA TYR A 288 -6.60 -12.63 -5.72
C TYR A 288 -5.33 -12.29 -6.54
N ALA A 289 -4.93 -11.02 -6.56
CA ALA A 289 -3.75 -10.55 -7.29
C ALA A 289 -2.74 -9.81 -6.40
N GLU A 290 -2.84 -10.01 -5.08
CA GLU A 290 -1.92 -9.48 -4.06
C GLU A 290 -1.72 -7.95 -4.10
N ASN A 291 -2.78 -7.20 -4.44
CA ASN A 291 -2.70 -5.73 -4.49
C ASN A 291 -2.45 -5.10 -3.12
N ILE A 292 -3.00 -5.67 -2.04
CA ILE A 292 -2.76 -5.23 -0.67
C ILE A 292 -1.26 -5.28 -0.35
N LYS A 293 -0.59 -6.37 -0.74
CA LYS A 293 0.86 -6.55 -0.59
C LYS A 293 1.63 -5.59 -1.50
N ARG A 294 1.25 -5.51 -2.77
CA ARG A 294 1.90 -4.68 -3.80
C ARG A 294 1.94 -3.21 -3.42
N HIS A 295 0.88 -2.70 -2.84
CA HIS A 295 0.73 -1.28 -2.52
C HIS A 295 1.01 -0.94 -1.05
N ASP A 296 1.53 -1.90 -0.26
CA ASP A 296 1.85 -1.70 1.17
C ASP A 296 0.64 -1.22 1.99
N LEU A 297 -0.54 -1.82 1.73
CA LEU A 297 -1.82 -1.48 2.36
C LEU A 297 -2.12 -2.32 3.62
N PHE A 298 -1.10 -2.90 4.24
CA PHE A 298 -1.26 -3.81 5.38
C PHE A 298 -1.77 -3.14 6.66
N ILE A 299 -1.57 -1.83 6.77
CA ILE A 299 -1.96 -1.08 7.99
C ILE A 299 -3.38 -0.58 7.84
N ASP A 300 -3.70 0.00 6.70
CA ASP A 300 -5.04 0.45 6.33
C ASP A 300 -5.19 0.39 4.81
N MET A 301 -6.23 -0.30 4.31
CA MET A 301 -6.45 -0.39 2.88
C MET A 301 -6.88 0.95 2.23
N PHE A 302 -7.28 1.93 3.05
CA PHE A 302 -7.69 3.25 2.60
C PHE A 302 -6.61 4.33 2.77
N GLU A 303 -5.53 4.06 3.50
CA GLU A 303 -4.44 5.01 3.74
C GLU A 303 -3.09 4.43 3.29
N PRO A 304 -2.76 4.49 1.99
CA PRO A 304 -1.49 3.97 1.50
C PRO A 304 -0.32 4.82 2.00
N THR A 305 0.81 4.18 2.18
CA THR A 305 2.06 4.89 2.45
C THR A 305 2.55 5.58 1.17
N ILE A 306 2.43 6.89 1.11
CA ILE A 306 2.86 7.68 -0.04
C ILE A 306 4.39 7.83 -0.01
N LYS A 307 5.05 7.33 -1.07
CA LYS A 307 6.49 7.45 -1.28
C LYS A 307 6.73 8.03 -2.67
N THR A 308 7.55 9.07 -2.76
CA THR A 308 8.07 9.54 -4.04
C THR A 308 9.27 8.67 -4.42
N LYS A 309 9.42 8.42 -5.71
CA LYS A 309 10.64 7.84 -6.24
C LYS A 309 11.51 9.01 -6.67
N LYS A 310 12.50 9.39 -5.87
CA LYS A 310 13.55 10.29 -6.36
C LYS A 310 14.16 9.63 -7.59
N GLN A 311 14.14 10.31 -8.72
CA GLN A 311 15.05 10.00 -9.84
C GLN A 311 16.46 10.36 -9.37
N GLY A 312 17.12 9.43 -8.75
CA GLY A 312 18.49 9.55 -8.28
C GLY A 312 18.97 8.17 -7.92
N GLU A 313 20.05 7.80 -8.49
CA GLU A 313 20.83 6.60 -8.29
C GLU A 313 20.62 6.04 -6.88
N SER A 314 20.09 4.83 -6.77
CA SER A 314 20.26 4.07 -5.54
C SER A 314 21.78 3.99 -5.35
N GLU A 315 22.29 4.66 -4.31
CA GLU A 315 23.69 4.49 -3.92
C GLU A 315 23.95 2.99 -3.85
N CYS A 316 24.87 2.52 -4.66
CA CYS A 316 25.30 1.14 -4.63
C CYS A 316 26.55 1.04 -3.76
N ILE A 317 26.67 -0.06 -3.06
CA ILE A 317 27.86 -0.42 -2.31
C ILE A 317 28.48 -1.67 -2.92
N ASP A 318 29.78 -1.64 -3.11
CA ASP A 318 30.56 -2.80 -3.51
C ASP A 318 30.96 -3.59 -2.26
N VAL A 319 30.62 -4.88 -2.25
CA VAL A 319 30.87 -5.77 -1.12
C VAL A 319 31.58 -7.03 -1.57
N SER A 320 32.59 -7.44 -0.82
CA SER A 320 33.35 -8.65 -1.08
C SER A 320 32.67 -9.87 -0.45
N CYS A 321 32.43 -10.91 -1.24
CA CYS A 321 31.88 -12.15 -0.72
C CYS A 321 32.88 -12.83 0.24
N PRO A 322 32.47 -13.16 1.48
CA PRO A 322 33.37 -13.84 2.43
C PRO A 322 33.84 -15.23 1.99
N PHE A 323 33.08 -15.85 1.05
CA PHE A 323 33.36 -17.23 0.64
C PHE A 323 34.24 -17.29 -0.63
N CYS A 324 33.89 -16.54 -1.69
CA CYS A 324 34.62 -16.62 -2.97
C CYS A 324 35.46 -15.38 -3.30
N GLY A 325 35.45 -14.34 -2.47
CA GLY A 325 36.16 -13.08 -2.69
C GLY A 325 35.59 -12.19 -3.80
N MET A 326 34.54 -12.63 -4.53
CA MET A 326 33.95 -11.84 -5.61
C MET A 326 33.34 -10.55 -5.08
N THR A 327 33.67 -9.43 -5.73
CA THR A 327 33.02 -8.15 -5.44
C THR A 327 31.66 -8.10 -6.09
N ASN A 328 30.62 -7.85 -5.30
CA ASN A 328 29.24 -7.70 -5.73
C ASN A 328 28.81 -6.25 -5.51
N SER A 329 28.07 -5.67 -6.46
CA SER A 329 27.50 -4.33 -6.31
C SER A 329 26.02 -4.44 -6.01
N PHE A 330 25.58 -3.92 -4.85
CA PHE A 330 24.21 -3.99 -4.38
C PHE A 330 23.69 -2.62 -3.97
N ALA A 331 22.38 -2.40 -4.12
CA ALA A 331 21.74 -1.19 -3.62
C ALA A 331 21.90 -1.09 -2.10
N LEU A 332 22.40 0.06 -1.64
CA LEU A 332 22.64 0.39 -0.23
C LEU A 332 21.32 0.53 0.52
N ARG A 333 21.25 0.02 1.72
CA ARG A 333 20.15 0.29 2.65
C ARG A 333 20.28 1.70 3.23
N LYS A 334 19.14 2.33 3.56
CA LYS A 334 19.15 3.62 4.24
C LYS A 334 19.99 3.53 5.52
N ASN A 335 20.95 4.43 5.64
CA ASN A 335 21.85 4.55 6.78
C ASN A 335 21.70 5.95 7.43
N PRO A 336 20.56 6.23 8.10
CA PRO A 336 20.31 7.55 8.67
C PRO A 336 21.29 7.91 9.80
N ASP A 337 21.84 6.91 10.48
CA ASP A 337 22.75 7.06 11.60
C ASP A 337 24.21 7.10 11.16
N LYS A 338 24.49 7.03 9.84
CA LYS A 338 25.84 7.00 9.25
C LYS A 338 26.74 5.94 9.88
N GLN A 339 26.18 4.77 10.19
CA GLN A 339 26.93 3.63 10.71
C GLN A 339 28.02 3.24 9.70
N LYS A 340 29.18 2.85 10.20
CA LYS A 340 30.23 2.27 9.36
C LYS A 340 29.78 0.92 8.80
N ILE A 341 30.31 0.59 7.64
CA ILE A 341 30.02 -0.67 6.94
C ILE A 341 31.36 -1.35 6.71
N ASP A 342 31.43 -2.64 6.94
CA ASP A 342 32.64 -3.43 6.67
C ASP A 342 32.75 -3.81 5.16
N GLU A 343 33.88 -4.37 4.77
CA GLU A 343 34.16 -4.79 3.39
C GLU A 343 33.22 -5.90 2.87
N GLN A 344 32.57 -6.62 3.79
CA GLN A 344 31.62 -7.69 3.49
C GLN A 344 30.17 -7.22 3.47
N GLY A 345 29.93 -5.91 3.66
CA GLY A 345 28.65 -5.28 3.52
C GLY A 345 27.73 -5.36 4.76
N TYR A 346 28.29 -5.47 5.96
CA TYR A 346 27.52 -5.46 7.20
C TYR A 346 27.65 -4.14 7.96
N PHE A 347 26.57 -3.66 8.58
CA PHE A 347 26.62 -2.52 9.49
C PHE A 347 27.46 -2.83 10.73
N LEU A 348 28.25 -1.84 11.14
CA LEU A 348 29.05 -1.89 12.36
C LEU A 348 28.40 -1.01 13.46
N ASP A 349 28.45 -1.49 14.69
CA ASP A 349 28.08 -0.70 15.88
C ASP A 349 29.16 0.34 16.23
N LEU A 350 28.95 1.11 17.30
CA LEU A 350 29.91 2.12 17.75
C LEU A 350 31.24 1.53 18.23
N ALA A 351 31.25 0.24 18.62
CA ALA A 351 32.45 -0.48 19.07
C ALA A 351 33.21 -1.12 17.89
N GLY A 352 32.66 -1.06 16.67
CA GLY A 352 33.24 -1.64 15.45
C GLY A 352 32.87 -3.10 15.23
N ASN A 353 31.93 -3.66 15.99
CA ASN A 353 31.41 -5.01 15.78
C ASN A 353 30.25 -5.00 14.79
N ARG A 354 30.01 -6.11 14.10
CA ARG A 354 28.83 -6.28 13.25
C ARG A 354 27.55 -6.22 14.05
N VAL A 355 26.56 -5.50 13.54
CA VAL A 355 25.24 -5.40 14.19
C VAL A 355 24.57 -6.77 14.12
N LEU A 356 24.37 -7.40 15.28
CA LEU A 356 23.76 -8.71 15.43
C LEU A 356 22.24 -8.60 15.28
N LEU A 357 21.62 -9.44 14.43
CA LEU A 357 20.17 -9.60 14.31
C LEU A 357 19.62 -10.72 15.19
N GLY A 358 20.44 -11.70 15.49
CA GLY A 358 20.07 -12.90 16.25
C GLY A 358 20.96 -14.08 15.87
N PHE A 359 20.48 -15.27 16.14
CA PHE A 359 21.17 -16.53 15.82
C PHE A 359 20.24 -17.41 14.98
N ASP A 360 20.82 -18.18 14.07
CA ASP A 360 20.11 -19.24 13.37
C ASP A 360 19.87 -20.47 14.28
N LYS A 361 19.21 -21.52 13.76
CA LYS A 361 18.93 -22.76 14.51
C LYS A 361 20.18 -23.57 14.90
N LYS A 362 21.35 -23.20 14.34
CA LYS A 362 22.65 -23.81 14.60
C LYS A 362 23.54 -22.93 15.47
N ASP A 363 22.94 -21.93 16.15
CA ASP A 363 23.65 -20.92 16.97
C ASP A 363 24.68 -20.08 16.18
N LYS A 364 24.57 -20.01 14.86
CA LYS A 364 25.40 -19.16 14.03
C LYS A 364 24.86 -17.72 14.06
N PRO A 365 25.67 -16.69 14.32
CA PRO A 365 25.22 -15.32 14.41
C PRO A 365 24.77 -14.80 13.03
N LEU A 366 23.58 -14.16 13.01
CA LEU A 366 23.01 -13.47 11.86
C LEU A 366 23.26 -11.97 12.02
N TYR A 367 23.91 -11.37 11.05
CA TYR A 367 24.26 -9.94 11.05
C TYR A 367 23.40 -9.13 10.09
N MET A 368 23.27 -7.84 10.36
CA MET A 368 22.46 -6.93 9.56
C MET A 368 23.23 -6.47 8.31
N PRO A 369 22.83 -6.91 7.09
CA PRO A 369 23.45 -6.43 5.86
C PRO A 369 23.12 -4.95 5.63
N ALA A 370 24.10 -4.17 5.19
CA ALA A 370 23.93 -2.77 4.80
C ALA A 370 23.35 -2.58 3.39
N HIS A 371 23.05 -3.66 2.70
CA HIS A 371 22.55 -3.68 1.32
C HIS A 371 21.36 -4.63 1.15
N TYR A 372 20.72 -4.56 -0.01
CA TYR A 372 19.58 -5.42 -0.36
C TYR A 372 19.97 -6.70 -1.10
N GLY A 373 21.25 -6.92 -1.37
CA GLY A 373 21.76 -8.17 -1.96
C GLY A 373 21.52 -9.36 -1.05
N ARG A 374 21.02 -10.46 -1.61
CA ARG A 374 20.66 -11.67 -0.85
C ARG A 374 21.72 -12.77 -1.01
N ARG A 375 22.23 -12.99 -2.24
CA ARG A 375 23.16 -14.04 -2.62
C ARG A 375 24.32 -13.47 -3.41
N CYS A 376 25.49 -14.10 -3.29
CA CYS A 376 26.65 -13.82 -4.12
C CYS A 376 26.41 -14.20 -5.59
N ASN A 377 26.85 -13.34 -6.51
CA ASN A 377 26.79 -13.57 -7.96
C ASN A 377 28.08 -14.22 -8.51
N GLY A 378 29.02 -14.55 -7.64
CA GLY A 378 30.30 -15.15 -8.01
C GLY A 378 30.20 -16.64 -8.33
N PHE A 379 31.31 -17.18 -8.86
CA PHE A 379 31.45 -18.58 -9.16
C PHE A 379 32.66 -19.17 -8.40
N VAL A 380 32.54 -20.44 -8.04
CA VAL A 380 33.63 -21.24 -7.42
C VAL A 380 33.91 -22.47 -8.28
N LYS A 381 35.13 -22.96 -8.22
CA LYS A 381 35.48 -24.21 -8.91
C LYS A 381 34.76 -25.37 -8.21
N SER A 382 34.21 -26.28 -9.00
CA SER A 382 33.61 -27.50 -8.50
C SER A 382 34.64 -28.34 -7.76
N PRO A 383 34.35 -28.82 -6.54
CA PRO A 383 35.24 -29.76 -5.86
C PRO A 383 35.23 -31.17 -6.47
N LEU A 384 34.29 -31.46 -7.39
CA LEU A 384 34.08 -32.79 -7.95
C LEU A 384 34.62 -32.95 -9.37
N ASN A 385 34.69 -31.83 -10.15
CA ASN A 385 35.16 -31.85 -11.54
C ASN A 385 36.09 -30.65 -11.79
N ASP A 386 37.34 -30.94 -12.12
CA ASP A 386 38.34 -29.90 -12.41
C ASP A 386 37.97 -29.13 -13.69
N GLY A 387 37.55 -27.87 -13.53
CA GLY A 387 37.12 -26.98 -14.61
C GLY A 387 35.64 -26.60 -14.67
N GLU A 388 34.77 -27.26 -13.92
CA GLU A 388 33.37 -26.87 -13.81
C GLU A 388 33.21 -25.74 -12.78
N LEU A 389 32.47 -24.66 -13.17
CA LEU A 389 32.21 -23.52 -12.30
C LEU A 389 30.79 -23.64 -11.74
N TRP A 390 30.68 -23.59 -10.42
CA TRP A 390 29.40 -23.56 -9.72
C TRP A 390 29.12 -22.15 -9.18
N LEU A 391 27.83 -21.75 -9.12
CA LEU A 391 27.44 -20.51 -8.48
C LEU A 391 27.81 -20.55 -7.00
N CYS A 392 28.40 -19.45 -6.50
CA CYS A 392 28.68 -19.30 -5.09
C CYS A 392 27.40 -19.39 -4.27
N GLU A 393 27.45 -20.20 -3.21
CA GLU A 393 26.27 -20.45 -2.35
C GLU A 393 26.15 -19.48 -1.19
N TYR A 394 27.12 -18.55 -1.03
CA TYR A 394 27.09 -17.60 0.06
C TYR A 394 25.87 -16.66 -0.03
N ARG A 395 25.17 -16.54 1.10
CA ARG A 395 23.97 -15.71 1.24
C ARG A 395 24.14 -14.73 2.40
N TRP A 396 23.89 -13.45 2.16
CA TRP A 396 23.81 -12.43 3.22
C TRP A 396 22.50 -12.47 3.99
N ALA A 397 21.42 -13.01 3.37
CA ALA A 397 20.13 -13.19 3.99
C ALA A 397 19.50 -14.49 3.48
N TYR A 398 19.07 -15.35 4.39
CA TYR A 398 18.47 -16.64 4.10
C TYR A 398 17.45 -17.05 5.16
N LYS A 399 16.66 -18.07 4.87
CA LYS A 399 15.83 -18.80 5.84
C LYS A 399 16.16 -20.29 5.77
N GLU A 400 16.24 -20.93 6.92
CA GLU A 400 16.48 -22.36 6.98
C GLU A 400 15.19 -23.15 6.79
N CYS A 401 15.28 -24.27 6.09
CA CYS A 401 14.19 -25.25 5.99
C CYS A 401 14.02 -25.98 7.31
N GLU A 402 12.81 -26.02 7.84
CA GLU A 402 12.50 -26.70 9.09
C GLU A 402 12.69 -28.23 9.01
N ASN A 403 12.53 -28.80 7.79
CA ASN A 403 12.61 -30.23 7.57
C ASN A 403 14.05 -30.72 7.31
N CYS A 404 14.90 -29.96 6.61
CA CYS A 404 16.23 -30.45 6.22
C CYS A 404 17.40 -29.48 6.54
N GLY A 405 17.13 -28.32 7.14
CA GLY A 405 18.16 -27.34 7.51
C GLY A 405 18.86 -26.65 6.33
N HIS A 406 18.34 -26.79 5.09
CA HIS A 406 18.92 -26.13 3.92
C HIS A 406 18.66 -24.62 3.97
N GLU A 407 19.70 -23.82 3.69
CA GLU A 407 19.60 -22.35 3.58
C GLU A 407 18.93 -21.97 2.25
N ASN A 408 17.75 -21.34 2.33
CA ASN A 408 16.96 -20.95 1.16
C ASN A 408 16.92 -19.43 1.03
N ASP A 409 16.60 -18.91 -0.17
CA ASP A 409 16.29 -17.50 -0.32
C ASP A 409 15.12 -17.12 0.62
N ILE A 410 15.19 -15.93 1.21
CA ILE A 410 14.14 -15.44 2.13
C ILE A 410 12.76 -15.37 1.47
N ALA A 411 12.69 -15.25 0.15
CA ALA A 411 11.47 -15.25 -0.65
C ALA A 411 11.06 -16.65 -1.15
N ALA A 412 11.88 -17.69 -0.96
CA ALA A 412 11.56 -19.04 -1.44
C ALA A 412 10.31 -19.60 -0.75
N ARG A 413 9.34 -20.06 -1.52
CA ARG A 413 8.12 -20.71 -1.02
C ARG A 413 8.39 -22.18 -0.63
N TYR A 414 9.20 -22.85 -1.42
CA TYR A 414 9.59 -24.25 -1.23
C TYR A 414 11.09 -24.35 -1.02
N CYS A 415 11.50 -25.39 -0.28
CA CYS A 415 12.90 -25.70 -0.07
C CYS A 415 13.61 -25.95 -1.42
N GLU A 416 14.71 -25.23 -1.66
CA GLU A 416 15.52 -25.33 -2.88
C GLU A 416 16.27 -26.67 -2.97
N ASN A 417 16.39 -27.40 -1.85
CA ASN A 417 16.91 -28.76 -1.86
C ASN A 417 15.97 -29.69 -2.64
N LYS A 418 16.44 -30.21 -3.77
CA LYS A 418 15.67 -31.04 -4.70
C LYS A 418 15.07 -32.29 -4.05
N GLN A 419 15.69 -32.81 -3.00
CA GLN A 419 15.22 -34.00 -2.28
C GLN A 419 14.19 -33.67 -1.19
N CYS A 420 14.14 -32.42 -0.70
CA CYS A 420 13.27 -32.01 0.39
C CYS A 420 11.94 -31.43 -0.10
N LYS A 421 11.98 -30.39 -0.92
CA LYS A 421 10.81 -29.65 -1.46
C LYS A 421 9.77 -29.23 -0.40
N HIS A 422 10.15 -29.17 0.88
CA HIS A 422 9.28 -28.74 1.97
C HIS A 422 8.76 -27.33 1.74
N GLU A 423 7.48 -27.07 2.02
CA GLU A 423 6.89 -25.74 1.94
C GLU A 423 7.37 -24.88 3.11
N LEU A 424 8.09 -23.80 2.81
CA LEU A 424 8.77 -22.95 3.80
C LEU A 424 7.90 -21.82 4.34
N VAL A 425 6.81 -21.55 3.67
CA VAL A 425 5.86 -20.48 4.04
C VAL A 425 4.48 -20.98 3.70
N ASP A 426 3.60 -21.06 4.69
CA ASP A 426 2.18 -21.18 4.42
C ASP A 426 1.69 -19.83 3.87
N PRO A 427 1.33 -19.75 2.56
CA PRO A 427 0.84 -18.52 1.98
C PRO A 427 -0.44 -18.04 2.67
N ASN A 428 -1.25 -18.97 3.19
CA ASN A 428 -2.51 -18.66 3.83
C ASN A 428 -2.30 -18.03 5.21
N GLU A 429 -1.33 -18.50 5.99
CA GLU A 429 -1.01 -17.87 7.29
C GLU A 429 -0.50 -16.44 7.09
N LYS A 430 0.43 -16.23 6.16
CA LYS A 430 0.94 -14.90 5.84
C LYS A 430 -0.15 -13.98 5.29
N LEU A 431 -0.99 -14.51 4.40
CA LEU A 431 -2.12 -13.79 3.84
C LEU A 431 -3.15 -13.42 4.93
N ASN A 432 -3.48 -14.33 5.84
CA ASN A 432 -4.37 -14.09 6.98
C ASN A 432 -3.86 -12.95 7.86
N ILE A 433 -2.56 -12.93 8.17
CA ILE A 433 -1.93 -11.84 8.94
C ILE A 433 -2.04 -10.51 8.17
N GLN A 434 -1.77 -10.51 6.86
CA GLN A 434 -1.85 -9.33 6.02
C GLN A 434 -3.28 -8.79 5.91
N HIS A 435 -4.27 -9.67 5.73
CA HIS A 435 -5.69 -9.28 5.68
C HIS A 435 -6.18 -8.73 7.03
N ALA A 436 -5.79 -9.37 8.13
CA ALA A 436 -6.08 -8.86 9.47
C ALA A 436 -5.49 -7.46 9.69
N GLN A 437 -4.28 -7.19 9.17
CA GLN A 437 -3.64 -5.87 9.23
C GLN A 437 -4.36 -4.84 8.34
N ALA A 438 -4.77 -5.22 7.12
CA ALA A 438 -5.47 -4.32 6.20
C ALA A 438 -6.87 -3.91 6.70
N ASN A 439 -7.51 -4.77 7.50
CA ASN A 439 -8.82 -4.50 8.11
C ASN A 439 -8.73 -3.62 9.38
N ARG A 440 -7.52 -3.38 9.89
CA ARG A 440 -7.35 -2.57 11.12
C ARG A 440 -7.68 -1.11 10.87
N ASP A 441 -8.41 -0.53 11.80
CA ASP A 441 -8.57 0.92 11.89
C ASP A 441 -7.27 1.54 12.43
N SER A 442 -6.58 2.33 11.60
CA SER A 442 -5.32 3.01 11.98
C SER A 442 -5.49 3.96 13.19
N ASN A 443 -6.74 4.32 13.52
CA ASN A 443 -7.05 5.19 14.65
C ASN A 443 -7.21 4.44 15.97
N LYS A 444 -7.42 3.12 15.95
CA LYS A 444 -7.56 2.32 17.18
C LYS A 444 -6.18 1.92 17.72
N PRO A 445 -5.98 2.01 19.05
CA PRO A 445 -4.79 1.45 19.68
C PRO A 445 -4.68 -0.05 19.41
N ILE A 446 -3.45 -0.51 19.24
CA ILE A 446 -3.11 -1.92 19.01
C ILE A 446 -2.33 -2.40 20.22
N ILE A 447 -2.71 -3.55 20.77
CA ILE A 447 -2.01 -4.22 21.87
C ILE A 447 -1.32 -5.46 21.31
N GLU A 448 0.00 -5.57 21.48
CA GLU A 448 0.77 -6.73 21.00
C GLU A 448 1.81 -7.16 22.05
N ARG A 449 2.10 -8.47 22.04
CA ARG A 449 3.17 -9.02 22.87
C ARG A 449 4.52 -8.54 22.33
N VAL A 450 5.40 -8.07 23.22
CA VAL A 450 6.77 -7.72 22.90
C VAL A 450 7.61 -9.01 22.85
N LEU A 451 8.28 -9.24 21.73
CA LEU A 451 9.16 -10.37 21.51
C LEU A 451 10.62 -9.99 21.77
N PHE A 452 10.98 -8.75 21.41
CA PHE A 452 12.32 -8.22 21.64
C PHE A 452 12.23 -6.70 21.91
N PHE A 453 13.12 -6.22 22.77
CA PHE A 453 13.08 -4.85 23.25
C PHE A 453 14.51 -4.37 23.55
N THR A 454 14.92 -3.25 22.99
CA THR A 454 16.21 -2.65 23.29
C THR A 454 16.07 -1.17 23.60
N VAL A 455 16.85 -0.71 24.56
CA VAL A 455 16.91 0.69 24.96
C VAL A 455 18.32 1.23 24.69
N THR A 456 18.40 2.36 24.00
CA THR A 456 19.67 3.01 23.67
C THR A 456 19.61 4.50 24.00
N LYS A 457 20.63 5.02 24.65
CA LYS A 457 20.76 6.46 24.91
C LYS A 457 21.08 7.20 23.61
N ARG A 458 20.38 8.30 23.36
CA ARG A 458 20.58 9.18 22.19
C ARG A 458 20.52 10.65 22.59
N VAL A 459 21.05 11.50 21.74
CA VAL A 459 20.94 12.96 21.87
C VAL A 459 20.12 13.47 20.68
N SER A 460 19.10 14.29 20.95
CA SER A 460 18.26 14.90 19.91
C SER A 460 19.04 15.95 19.12
N LYS A 461 18.50 16.35 17.96
CA LYS A 461 19.07 17.49 17.20
C LYS A 461 19.11 18.80 17.97
N ALA A 462 18.25 18.93 18.99
CA ALA A 462 18.19 20.09 19.89
C ALA A 462 19.10 19.94 21.13
N GLY A 463 19.96 18.89 21.19
CA GLY A 463 20.88 18.66 22.29
C GLY A 463 20.29 17.95 23.53
N ASN A 464 19.00 17.56 23.49
CA ASN A 464 18.36 16.92 24.64
C ASN A 464 18.66 15.41 24.67
N ASN A 465 19.01 14.89 25.87
CA ASN A 465 19.13 13.44 26.07
C ASN A 465 17.77 12.76 25.96
N MET A 466 17.72 11.62 25.26
CA MET A 466 16.53 10.80 25.11
C MET A 466 16.88 9.32 25.07
N LEU A 467 15.90 8.48 25.33
CA LEU A 467 15.98 7.04 25.06
C LEU A 467 15.37 6.76 23.70
N MET A 468 16.08 5.98 22.90
CA MET A 468 15.59 5.34 21.70
C MET A 468 15.29 3.90 22.05
N VAL A 469 14.04 3.50 21.85
CA VAL A 469 13.54 2.17 22.20
C VAL A 469 13.07 1.47 20.93
N ASP A 470 13.65 0.32 20.63
CA ASP A 470 13.24 -0.54 19.52
C ASP A 470 12.34 -1.68 20.05
N TYR A 471 11.17 -1.80 19.46
CA TYR A 471 10.18 -2.84 19.75
C TYR A 471 10.09 -3.80 18.60
N VAL A 472 10.14 -5.09 18.90
CA VAL A 472 9.82 -6.19 17.97
C VAL A 472 8.62 -6.92 18.51
N THR A 473 7.54 -6.97 17.75
CA THR A 473 6.32 -7.72 18.05
C THR A 473 6.08 -8.77 16.98
N LYS A 474 5.06 -9.62 17.15
CA LYS A 474 4.74 -10.66 16.15
C LYS A 474 4.45 -10.05 14.75
N ASN A 475 3.83 -8.88 14.70
CA ASN A 475 3.30 -8.32 13.45
C ASN A 475 4.03 -7.06 12.98
N THR A 476 4.84 -6.40 13.83
CA THR A 476 5.52 -5.17 13.45
C THR A 476 6.79 -4.93 14.25
N ASN A 477 7.73 -4.21 13.64
CA ASN A 477 8.92 -3.69 14.28
C ASN A 477 8.89 -2.18 14.19
N PHE A 478 9.09 -1.49 15.30
CA PHE A 478 9.07 -0.04 15.30
C PHE A 478 9.96 0.55 16.38
N ARG A 479 10.26 1.83 16.21
CA ARG A 479 11.10 2.61 17.10
C ARG A 479 10.29 3.73 17.75
N ALA A 480 10.44 3.89 19.06
CA ALA A 480 9.88 5.01 19.82
C ALA A 480 10.99 5.80 20.54
N PHE A 481 10.70 7.07 20.81
CA PHE A 481 11.61 7.96 21.53
C PHE A 481 10.96 8.45 22.80
N PHE A 482 11.70 8.39 23.92
CA PHE A 482 11.27 8.85 25.22
C PHE A 482 12.24 9.92 25.71
N VAL A 483 11.70 11.09 26.01
CA VAL A 483 12.46 12.24 26.51
C VAL A 483 12.19 12.38 28.00
N CYS A 484 13.22 12.64 28.76
CA CYS A 484 13.11 13.00 30.16
C CYS A 484 12.98 14.54 30.26
N ASP A 485 11.73 15.03 30.21
CA ASP A 485 11.41 16.45 30.28
C ASP A 485 10.17 16.61 31.18
N PHE A 486 10.32 17.20 32.32
CA PHE A 486 9.27 17.34 33.32
C PHE A 486 8.41 18.59 33.14
N ASP A 487 8.72 19.45 32.18
CA ASP A 487 7.98 20.69 31.93
C ASP A 487 6.71 20.45 31.10
N LYS A 488 6.61 19.29 30.41
CA LYS A 488 5.51 18.94 29.49
C LYS A 488 4.73 17.73 29.97
N ALA A 489 3.50 17.93 30.43
CA ALA A 489 2.66 16.89 31.04
C ALA A 489 2.55 15.59 30.18
N PHE A 490 2.47 15.69 28.85
CA PHE A 490 2.43 14.52 27.96
C PHE A 490 3.75 13.74 27.97
N VAL A 491 4.88 14.44 27.98
CA VAL A 491 6.22 13.83 28.01
C VAL A 491 6.44 13.13 29.34
N VAL A 492 6.05 13.78 30.45
CA VAL A 492 6.10 13.21 31.81
C VAL A 492 5.31 11.91 31.89
N LYS A 493 4.08 11.90 31.35
CA LYS A 493 3.25 10.69 31.35
C LYS A 493 3.91 9.52 30.61
N ARG A 494 4.53 9.77 29.46
CA ARG A 494 5.22 8.73 28.68
C ARG A 494 6.48 8.24 29.36
N TRP A 495 7.25 9.17 29.95
CA TRP A 495 8.45 8.83 30.70
C TRP A 495 8.12 7.98 31.93
N LYS A 496 7.10 8.40 32.71
CA LYS A 496 6.58 7.66 33.85
C LYS A 496 6.14 6.25 33.43
N MET A 497 5.33 6.11 32.41
CA MET A 497 4.85 4.83 31.89
C MET A 497 6.00 3.88 31.55
N LEU A 498 7.06 4.37 30.87
CA LEU A 498 8.22 3.55 30.54
C LEU A 498 8.96 3.07 31.80
N ASN A 499 9.20 3.98 32.75
CA ASN A 499 9.88 3.63 34.00
C ASN A 499 9.10 2.60 34.81
N GLU A 500 7.81 2.84 35.03
CA GLU A 500 6.93 1.96 35.82
C GLU A 500 6.79 0.57 35.17
N SER A 501 6.77 0.50 33.84
CA SER A 501 6.63 -0.79 33.13
C SER A 501 7.87 -1.67 33.23
N LEU A 502 9.04 -1.10 33.44
CA LEU A 502 10.31 -1.83 33.47
C LEU A 502 10.85 -2.04 34.88
N PHE A 503 10.58 -1.12 35.81
CA PHE A 503 11.17 -1.12 37.14
C PHE A 503 10.15 -1.27 38.29
N GLY A 504 8.85 -1.24 37.97
CA GLY A 504 7.76 -1.34 38.94
C GLY A 504 7.08 -0.01 39.25
N GLN A 505 5.92 -0.08 39.90
CA GLN A 505 5.13 1.10 40.26
C GLN A 505 5.96 2.06 41.13
N ASP A 506 5.74 3.36 40.88
CA ASP A 506 6.38 4.49 41.59
C ASP A 506 7.89 4.68 41.37
N VAL A 507 8.51 3.88 40.48
CA VAL A 507 9.91 4.12 40.10
C VAL A 507 9.97 5.11 38.95
N ILE A 508 10.50 6.31 39.17
CA ILE A 508 10.67 7.34 38.14
C ILE A 508 12.06 7.94 38.23
N PHE A 509 12.91 7.63 37.28
CA PHE A 509 14.24 8.22 37.17
C PHE A 509 14.17 9.68 36.72
N GLN A 510 15.00 10.52 37.31
CA GLN A 510 15.01 11.95 37.02
C GLN A 510 15.85 12.31 35.80
N SER A 511 16.63 11.39 35.28
CA SER A 511 17.44 11.59 34.09
C SER A 511 17.54 10.33 33.22
N VAL A 512 17.89 10.52 31.92
CA VAL A 512 18.22 9.42 31.02
C VAL A 512 19.46 8.65 31.51
N HIS A 513 20.38 9.30 32.23
CA HIS A 513 21.57 8.65 32.75
C HIS A 513 21.20 7.69 33.87
N ASP A 514 20.47 8.16 34.87
CA ASP A 514 20.02 7.32 36.00
C ASP A 514 19.17 6.11 35.49
N PHE A 515 18.34 6.33 34.46
CA PHE A 515 17.60 5.24 33.85
C PHE A 515 18.55 4.18 33.29
N MET A 516 19.56 4.58 32.51
CA MET A 516 20.47 3.65 31.84
C MET A 516 21.39 2.92 32.82
N ASP A 517 21.78 3.55 33.90
CA ASP A 517 22.63 2.96 34.95
C ASP A 517 21.89 1.83 35.71
N ASN A 518 20.57 1.88 35.76
CA ASN A 518 19.71 0.86 36.39
C ASN A 518 19.08 -0.11 35.42
N TYR A 519 19.22 0.10 34.10
CA TYR A 519 18.61 -0.75 33.09
C TYR A 519 19.44 -2.03 32.86
N THR A 520 18.86 -3.19 33.15
CA THR A 520 19.49 -4.53 33.03
C THR A 520 18.73 -5.44 32.06
N ASN A 521 18.33 -4.89 30.88
CA ASN A 521 17.60 -5.61 29.82
C ASN A 521 16.17 -6.06 30.18
N GLN A 522 15.52 -5.38 31.12
CA GLN A 522 14.09 -5.57 31.35
C GLN A 522 13.28 -5.21 30.09
N MET A 523 12.18 -5.93 29.87
CA MET A 523 11.27 -5.62 28.79
C MET A 523 9.82 -5.73 29.22
N PRO A 524 8.89 -4.93 28.63
CA PRO A 524 7.47 -5.06 28.91
C PRO A 524 6.91 -6.35 28.26
N ILE A 525 5.84 -6.93 28.83
CA ILE A 525 5.17 -8.11 28.29
C ILE A 525 4.41 -7.75 27.02
N THR A 526 3.68 -6.62 27.05
CA THR A 526 2.90 -6.12 25.93
C THR A 526 3.17 -4.63 25.71
N VAL A 527 2.90 -4.16 24.52
CA VAL A 527 2.93 -2.75 24.15
C VAL A 527 1.63 -2.35 23.47
N THR A 528 1.03 -1.26 23.97
CA THR A 528 -0.12 -0.60 23.34
C THR A 528 0.40 0.60 22.56
N TYR A 529 0.16 0.59 21.26
CA TYR A 529 0.66 1.64 20.38
C TYR A 529 -0.38 2.08 19.36
N LYS A 530 -0.17 3.27 18.83
CA LYS A 530 -0.96 3.86 17.76
C LYS A 530 -0.02 4.50 16.73
N ARG A 531 -0.35 4.35 15.44
CA ARG A 531 0.40 5.05 14.41
C ARG A 531 0.04 6.54 14.42
N ASN A 532 1.05 7.39 14.51
CA ASN A 532 0.84 8.82 14.42
C ASN A 532 0.59 9.20 12.96
N GLN A 533 -0.59 9.74 12.67
CA GLN A 533 -1.01 10.10 11.32
C GLN A 533 -0.24 11.29 10.74
N ASN A 534 0.30 12.16 11.61
CA ASN A 534 1.01 13.37 11.23
C ASN A 534 2.53 13.17 11.12
N THR A 535 3.03 12.01 11.56
CA THR A 535 4.46 11.70 11.56
C THR A 535 4.67 10.25 11.13
N LYS A 536 5.90 9.90 10.74
CA LYS A 536 6.28 8.51 10.48
C LYS A 536 6.57 7.68 11.74
N TYR A 537 6.33 8.24 12.91
CA TYR A 537 6.59 7.59 14.20
C TYR A 537 5.33 6.91 14.73
N ILE A 538 5.55 5.88 15.51
CA ILE A 538 4.50 5.18 16.27
C ILE A 538 4.47 5.77 17.68
N ASP A 539 3.29 6.13 18.14
CA ASP A 539 3.08 6.60 19.49
C ASP A 539 2.80 5.40 20.39
N VAL A 540 3.70 5.15 21.33
CA VAL A 540 3.49 4.20 22.42
C VAL A 540 2.58 4.84 23.44
N LEU A 541 1.46 4.19 23.72
CA LEU A 541 0.41 4.68 24.62
C LEU A 541 0.51 4.06 26.00
N ASN A 542 0.80 2.74 26.08
CA ASN A 542 0.90 2.00 27.33
C ASN A 542 1.76 0.74 27.18
N HIS A 543 2.12 0.15 28.30
CA HIS A 543 2.78 -1.15 28.41
C HIS A 543 2.01 -2.07 29.36
N ASN A 544 2.25 -3.38 29.24
CA ASN A 544 1.73 -4.41 30.16
C ASN A 544 0.20 -4.44 30.30
N GLU A 545 -0.54 -3.95 29.28
CA GLU A 545 -1.99 -4.15 29.21
C GLU A 545 -2.33 -5.59 28.82
N GLU A 546 -3.46 -6.09 29.32
CA GLU A 546 -3.94 -7.42 28.97
C GLU A 546 -4.26 -7.51 27.47
N LEU A 547 -3.84 -8.62 26.85
CA LEU A 547 -4.21 -8.93 25.47
C LEU A 547 -5.70 -9.23 25.45
N ILE A 548 -6.47 -8.40 24.77
CA ILE A 548 -7.89 -8.72 24.48
C ILE A 548 -7.89 -9.92 23.54
N ALA A 549 -8.42 -11.05 23.99
CA ALA A 549 -8.46 -12.35 23.31
C ALA A 549 -9.27 -12.29 22.00
#